data_17183e318f0f8bb33a7cb67147aeba6d
#
_entry.id   17183e318f0f8bb33a7cb67147aeba6d
#
_cell.length_a   1.000
_cell.length_b   1.000
_cell.length_c   1.000
_cell.angle_alpha   90.00
_cell.angle_beta   90.00
_cell.angle_gamma   90.00
#
_symmetry.space_group_name_H-M   'P 1'
#
loop_
_entity.id
_entity.type
_entity.pdbx_description
1 polymer ?
#
loop_
_entity_poly.entity_id
_entity_poly.type
_entity_poly.pdbx_seq_one_letter_code
_entity_poly.pdbx_strand_id
1 'polypeptide(L)'
;CFLPVLNQLHGNRLWFAPLRDDTPLASNRYGIPEPPLFPPQPTPAWSIDLVLTPLVAFDQLGGRIGMGGGFYDRTFNHPKRSLNRQRPFLLGLAHAFQQVDRVELNPWDVMLDGIATEEGITLFQKPS
;
A
#
# COMPACT_ATOMS: atom_id res chain seq x y z
N CYS A 1 7.12 -8.14 10.80
CA CYS A 1 5.83 -7.67 10.28
C CYS A 1 5.54 -6.26 10.75
N PHE A 2 4.93 -5.47 9.88
CA PHE A 2 4.60 -4.07 10.15
C PHE A 2 3.15 -3.82 9.80
N LEU A 3 2.49 -2.91 10.53
CA LEU A 3 1.17 -2.41 10.16
C LEU A 3 1.28 -0.95 9.71
N PRO A 4 0.45 -0.54 8.74
CA PRO A 4 0.42 0.86 8.34
C PRO A 4 -0.25 1.71 9.42
N VAL A 5 0.27 2.91 9.58
CA VAL A 5 -0.28 3.92 10.49
C VAL A 5 -0.56 5.18 9.68
N LEU A 6 -1.74 5.73 9.85
CA LEU A 6 -2.14 6.94 9.12
C LEU A 6 -1.50 8.17 9.76
N ASN A 7 -0.60 8.80 9.05
CA ASN A 7 0.05 10.01 9.51
C ASN A 7 -0.51 11.22 8.78
N GLN A 8 -1.32 11.99 9.47
CA GLN A 8 -1.95 13.18 8.90
C GLN A 8 -1.12 14.45 9.03
N LEU A 9 -0.12 14.41 9.90
CA LEU A 9 0.74 15.57 10.15
C LEU A 9 1.68 15.85 8.98
N HIS A 10 1.92 14.86 8.11
CA HIS A 10 2.87 14.95 7.01
C HIS A 10 2.25 14.55 5.66
N GLY A 11 1.06 15.08 5.34
CA GLY A 11 0.50 14.96 4.00
C GLY A 11 -0.20 13.66 3.69
N ASN A 12 -0.87 13.05 4.65
CA ASN A 12 -1.67 11.83 4.45
C ASN A 12 -0.86 10.66 3.88
N ARG A 13 0.35 10.49 4.37
CA ARG A 13 1.20 9.36 4.01
C ARG A 13 1.09 8.27 5.05
N LEU A 14 1.40 7.03 4.62
CA LEU A 14 1.49 5.92 5.53
C LEU A 14 2.87 5.86 6.17
N TRP A 15 2.87 5.62 7.47
CA TRP A 15 4.04 5.15 8.20
C TRP A 15 3.81 3.70 8.57
N PHE A 16 4.85 3.00 8.91
CA PHE A 16 4.75 1.60 9.28
C PHE A 16 5.35 1.40 10.66
N ALA A 17 4.64 0.68 11.49
CA ALA A 17 5.09 0.38 12.85
C ALA A 17 5.17 -1.12 13.04
N PRO A 18 6.19 -1.61 13.79
CA PRO A 18 6.33 -3.05 14.03
C PRO A 18 5.11 -3.62 14.73
N LEU A 19 4.68 -4.79 14.28
CA LEU A 19 3.63 -5.56 14.92
C LEU A 19 4.25 -6.78 15.55
N ARG A 20 4.07 -6.93 16.87
CA ARG A 20 4.49 -8.10 17.66
C ARG A 20 3.28 -8.65 18.38
N ASP A 21 3.41 -9.84 18.95
CA ASP A 21 2.29 -10.51 19.62
C ASP A 21 1.68 -9.67 20.75
N ASP A 22 2.49 -8.88 21.44
CA ASP A 22 2.08 -8.06 22.57
C ASP A 22 1.89 -6.57 22.23
N THR A 23 1.96 -6.21 20.94
CA THR A 23 1.81 -4.80 20.55
C THR A 23 0.40 -4.31 20.81
N PRO A 24 0.21 -3.25 21.63
CA PRO A 24 -1.12 -2.69 21.84
C PRO A 24 -1.60 -2.00 20.56
N LEU A 25 -2.88 -2.14 20.26
CA LEU A 25 -3.50 -1.50 19.11
C LEU A 25 -4.61 -0.57 19.58
N ALA A 26 -4.70 0.60 18.96
CA ALA A 26 -5.76 1.56 19.21
C ALA A 26 -6.42 1.93 17.89
N SER A 27 -7.74 2.07 17.89
CA SER A 27 -8.46 2.41 16.66
C SER A 27 -8.19 3.85 16.27
N ASN A 28 -7.89 4.05 14.97
CA ASN A 28 -7.76 5.39 14.41
C ASN A 28 -9.13 5.99 14.10
N ARG A 29 -9.17 7.16 13.45
CA ARG A 29 -10.41 7.85 13.12
C ARG A 29 -11.33 7.07 12.17
N TYR A 30 -10.79 6.07 11.45
CA TYR A 30 -11.57 5.20 10.58
C TYR A 30 -11.96 3.88 11.24
N GLY A 31 -11.70 3.73 12.55
CA GLY A 31 -11.97 2.50 13.25
C GLY A 31 -10.99 1.36 12.97
N ILE A 32 -9.86 1.64 12.33
CA ILE A 32 -8.85 0.64 12.00
C ILE A 32 -7.84 0.55 13.14
N PRO A 33 -7.56 -0.66 13.67
CA PRO A 33 -6.56 -0.81 14.72
C PRO A 33 -5.16 -0.48 14.20
N GLU A 34 -4.43 0.32 14.97
CA GLU A 34 -3.06 0.73 14.65
C GLU A 34 -2.15 0.58 15.85
N PRO A 35 -0.88 0.20 15.66
CA PRO A 35 0.11 0.29 16.72
C PRO A 35 0.49 1.76 16.96
N PRO A 36 1.01 2.07 18.16
CA PRO A 36 1.42 3.45 18.46
C PRO A 36 2.63 3.90 17.66
N LEU A 37 2.70 5.20 17.35
CA LEU A 37 3.84 5.82 16.65
C LEU A 37 4.92 6.31 17.62
N PHE A 38 5.10 5.66 18.76
CA PHE A 38 6.11 6.07 19.72
C PHE A 38 7.45 5.37 19.47
N PRO A 39 8.55 5.89 20.05
CA PRO A 39 9.84 5.24 19.90
C PRO A 39 9.77 3.73 20.14
N PRO A 40 10.48 2.93 19.31
CA PRO A 40 11.35 3.38 18.24
C PRO A 40 10.59 4.06 17.12
N GLN A 41 11.27 4.91 16.37
CA GLN A 41 10.66 5.69 15.30
C GLN A 41 9.94 4.80 14.28
N PRO A 42 8.87 5.30 13.65
CA PRO A 42 8.17 4.51 12.64
C PRO A 42 9.08 4.19 11.47
N THR A 43 8.89 3.01 10.91
CA THR A 43 9.66 2.55 9.76
C THR A 43 9.17 3.27 8.51
N PRO A 44 10.06 3.89 7.74
CA PRO A 44 9.64 4.52 6.49
C PRO A 44 9.20 3.47 5.47
N ALA A 45 8.22 3.83 4.65
CA ALA A 45 7.63 2.91 3.68
C ALA A 45 8.66 2.31 2.72
N TRP A 46 9.64 3.09 2.30
CA TRP A 46 10.64 2.64 1.32
C TRP A 46 11.65 1.64 1.88
N SER A 47 11.67 1.41 3.18
CA SER A 47 12.52 0.39 3.78
C SER A 47 11.84 -0.98 3.89
N ILE A 48 10.60 -1.07 3.47
CA ILE A 48 9.83 -2.33 3.48
C ILE A 48 9.96 -2.99 2.12
N ASP A 49 10.15 -4.30 2.10
CA ASP A 49 10.38 -5.04 0.86
C ASP A 49 9.08 -5.42 0.16
N LEU A 50 8.07 -5.81 0.92
CA LEU A 50 6.79 -6.26 0.40
C LEU A 50 5.66 -5.58 1.16
N VAL A 51 4.76 -4.95 0.43
CA VAL A 51 3.56 -4.33 1.00
C VAL A 51 2.33 -5.02 0.46
N LEU A 52 1.51 -5.56 1.36
CA LEU A 52 0.21 -6.09 1.01
C LEU A 52 -0.76 -4.90 0.91
N THR A 53 -1.30 -4.69 -0.27
CA THR A 53 -2.03 -3.46 -0.59
C THR A 53 -3.53 -3.76 -0.73
N PRO A 54 -4.38 -3.14 0.10
CA PRO A 54 -5.82 -3.30 -0.05
C PRO A 54 -6.33 -2.52 -1.26
N LEU A 55 -7.48 -2.95 -1.78
CA LEU A 55 -8.09 -2.29 -2.93
C LEU A 55 -9.58 -2.55 -2.99
N VAL A 56 -10.27 -1.76 -3.79
CA VAL A 56 -11.70 -1.94 -4.11
C VAL A 56 -11.84 -2.68 -5.43
N ALA A 57 -11.03 -2.35 -6.41
CA ALA A 57 -11.03 -3.00 -7.72
C ALA A 57 -9.63 -2.91 -8.34
N PHE A 58 -9.36 -3.80 -9.28
CA PHE A 58 -8.09 -3.83 -10.00
C PHE A 58 -8.30 -4.25 -11.46
N ASP A 59 -7.34 -3.97 -12.32
CA ASP A 59 -7.37 -4.40 -13.72
C ASP A 59 -6.16 -5.29 -14.04
N GLN A 60 -6.09 -5.76 -15.28
CA GLN A 60 -5.06 -6.68 -15.74
C GLN A 60 -3.67 -6.06 -15.87
N LEU A 61 -3.57 -4.74 -15.80
CA LEU A 61 -2.31 -4.02 -15.96
C LEU A 61 -1.72 -3.57 -14.63
N GLY A 62 -2.38 -3.86 -13.52
CA GLY A 62 -1.95 -3.45 -12.20
C GLY A 62 -2.57 -2.16 -11.71
N GLY A 63 -3.50 -1.58 -12.46
CA GLY A 63 -4.27 -0.44 -11.99
C GLY A 63 -5.18 -0.84 -10.84
N ARG A 64 -5.36 0.05 -9.87
CA ARG A 64 -6.21 -0.23 -8.73
C ARG A 64 -7.06 0.98 -8.35
N ILE A 65 -8.24 0.69 -7.82
CA ILE A 65 -9.09 1.68 -7.17
C ILE A 65 -8.95 1.46 -5.67
N GLY A 66 -8.50 2.49 -4.98
CA GLY A 66 -8.38 2.48 -3.52
C GLY A 66 -9.63 3.01 -2.84
N MET A 67 -9.53 3.21 -1.54
CA MET A 67 -10.67 3.62 -0.71
C MET A 67 -10.89 5.13 -0.64
N GLY A 68 -10.20 5.90 -1.50
CA GLY A 68 -10.43 7.33 -1.66
C GLY A 68 -9.50 8.24 -0.87
N GLY A 69 -8.73 7.73 0.08
CA GLY A 69 -7.83 8.56 0.88
C GLY A 69 -6.50 8.92 0.20
N GLY A 70 -6.10 8.16 -0.82
CA GLY A 70 -4.87 8.41 -1.55
C GLY A 70 -3.59 8.11 -0.76
N PHE A 71 -3.69 7.41 0.37
CA PHE A 71 -2.54 7.16 1.25
C PHE A 71 -1.45 6.34 0.57
N TYR A 72 -1.83 5.27 -0.14
CA TYR A 72 -0.86 4.41 -0.82
C TYR A 72 -0.20 5.13 -1.99
N ASP A 73 -0.97 5.89 -2.77
CA ASP A 73 -0.42 6.63 -3.90
C ASP A 73 0.56 7.72 -3.42
N ARG A 74 0.19 8.48 -2.39
CA ARG A 74 1.09 9.50 -1.83
C ARG A 74 2.34 8.90 -1.20
N THR A 75 2.21 7.73 -0.59
CA THR A 75 3.34 7.09 0.08
C THR A 75 4.35 6.54 -0.90
N PHE A 76 3.87 5.90 -1.98
CA PHE A 76 4.74 5.14 -2.88
C PHE A 76 5.03 5.84 -4.21
N ASN A 77 4.25 6.84 -4.60
CA ASN A 77 4.51 7.60 -5.81
C ASN A 77 5.37 8.83 -5.50
N HIS A 78 6.68 8.61 -5.39
CA HIS A 78 7.60 9.69 -5.07
C HIS A 78 8.73 9.75 -6.11
N PRO A 79 8.68 10.70 -7.05
CA PRO A 79 9.60 10.74 -8.20
C PRO A 79 11.07 10.85 -7.80
N LYS A 80 11.36 11.55 -6.71
CA LYS A 80 12.74 11.75 -6.26
C LYS A 80 13.40 10.49 -5.70
N ARG A 81 12.64 9.44 -5.49
CA ARG A 81 13.15 8.18 -4.92
C ARG A 81 13.40 7.13 -5.98
N SER A 82 12.98 7.39 -7.21
CA SER A 82 13.12 6.42 -8.30
C SER A 82 14.55 6.28 -8.80
N LEU A 83 15.44 7.23 -8.50
CA LEU A 83 16.77 7.23 -9.08
C LEU A 83 17.74 6.26 -8.42
N ASN A 84 17.60 5.99 -7.10
CA ASN A 84 18.57 5.16 -6.38
C ASN A 84 17.95 4.21 -5.35
N ARG A 85 16.63 4.16 -5.25
CA ARG A 85 15.96 3.30 -4.27
C ARG A 85 14.76 2.64 -4.92
N GLN A 86 14.76 1.33 -4.87
CA GLN A 86 13.60 0.57 -5.29
C GLN A 86 12.51 0.75 -4.24
N ARG A 87 11.30 1.05 -4.70
CA ARG A 87 10.14 1.03 -3.82
C ARG A 87 9.81 -0.42 -3.44
N PRO A 88 9.05 -0.64 -2.36
CA PRO A 88 8.58 -1.99 -2.04
C PRO A 88 7.81 -2.62 -3.19
N PHE A 89 7.81 -3.95 -3.23
CA PHE A 89 6.92 -4.68 -4.13
C PHE A 89 5.50 -4.54 -3.60
N LEU A 90 4.58 -4.04 -4.41
CA LEU A 90 3.19 -3.84 -4.03
C LEU A 90 2.35 -5.02 -4.53
N LEU A 91 1.92 -5.86 -3.61
CA LEU A 91 1.06 -7.00 -3.89
C LEU A 91 -0.36 -6.69 -3.45
N GLY A 92 -1.28 -6.55 -4.40
CA GLY A 92 -2.68 -6.35 -4.07
C GLY A 92 -3.30 -7.61 -3.49
N LEU A 93 -4.20 -7.43 -2.53
CA LEU A 93 -5.00 -8.53 -1.99
C LEU A 93 -6.46 -8.30 -2.36
N ALA A 94 -7.07 -9.25 -3.06
CA ALA A 94 -8.43 -9.09 -3.56
C ALA A 94 -9.10 -10.44 -3.77
N HIS A 95 -10.39 -10.39 -3.99
CA HIS A 95 -11.12 -11.51 -4.57
C HIS A 95 -11.12 -11.37 -6.10
N ALA A 96 -11.16 -12.48 -6.81
CA ALA A 96 -11.11 -12.45 -8.28
C ALA A 96 -12.25 -11.62 -8.87
N PHE A 97 -13.41 -11.58 -8.24
CA PHE A 97 -14.55 -10.78 -8.73
C PHE A 97 -14.31 -9.26 -8.67
N GLN A 98 -13.29 -8.81 -7.95
CA GLN A 98 -12.96 -7.39 -7.90
C GLN A 98 -12.17 -6.92 -9.13
N GLN A 99 -11.86 -7.82 -10.04
CA GLN A 99 -11.23 -7.45 -11.30
C GLN A 99 -12.23 -6.74 -12.22
N VAL A 100 -11.80 -5.62 -12.78
CA VAL A 100 -12.56 -4.84 -13.76
C VAL A 100 -11.76 -4.79 -15.06
N ASP A 101 -12.43 -4.40 -16.15
CA ASP A 101 -11.78 -4.36 -17.46
C ASP A 101 -10.65 -3.35 -17.49
N ARG A 102 -10.87 -2.17 -16.94
CA ARG A 102 -9.89 -1.11 -16.94
C ARG A 102 -10.13 -0.14 -15.80
N VAL A 103 -9.06 0.25 -15.12
CA VAL A 103 -9.08 1.31 -14.12
C VAL A 103 -8.58 2.59 -14.78
N GLU A 104 -9.34 3.67 -14.65
CA GLU A 104 -8.86 4.98 -15.06
C GLU A 104 -7.80 5.47 -14.09
N LEU A 105 -6.62 5.77 -14.64
CA LEU A 105 -5.46 6.15 -13.84
C LEU A 105 -5.23 7.65 -13.93
N ASN A 106 -4.94 8.25 -12.78
CA ASN A 106 -4.37 9.58 -12.70
C ASN A 106 -2.84 9.48 -12.78
N PRO A 107 -2.14 10.55 -13.18
CA PRO A 107 -0.67 10.51 -13.29
C PRO A 107 0.04 10.17 -11.99
N TRP A 108 -0.59 10.41 -10.84
CA TRP A 108 -0.01 10.14 -9.52
C TRP A 108 -0.37 8.75 -8.97
N ASP A 109 -1.19 7.98 -9.67
CA ASP A 109 -1.59 6.66 -9.20
C ASP A 109 -0.44 5.66 -9.31
N VAL A 110 -0.25 4.87 -8.26
CA VAL A 110 0.79 3.87 -8.22
C VAL A 110 0.22 2.53 -8.65
N MET A 111 0.91 1.88 -9.59
CA MET A 111 0.51 0.58 -10.09
C MET A 111 0.92 -0.53 -9.13
N LEU A 112 0.11 -1.59 -9.07
CA LEU A 112 0.48 -2.81 -8.38
C LEU A 112 1.55 -3.56 -9.16
N ASP A 113 2.40 -4.27 -8.45
CA ASP A 113 3.39 -5.18 -9.05
C ASP A 113 2.82 -6.59 -9.24
N GLY A 114 1.86 -6.96 -8.42
CA GLY A 114 1.16 -8.23 -8.50
C GLY A 114 -0.18 -8.19 -7.78
N ILE A 115 -0.94 -9.26 -7.94
CA ILE A 115 -2.24 -9.44 -7.28
C ILE A 115 -2.35 -10.86 -6.77
N ALA A 116 -2.82 -11.01 -5.54
CA ALA A 116 -3.15 -12.29 -4.96
C ALA A 116 -4.66 -12.38 -4.75
N THR A 117 -5.26 -13.40 -5.31
CA THR A 117 -6.68 -13.71 -5.15
C THR A 117 -6.84 -15.17 -4.73
N GLU A 118 -8.07 -15.61 -4.52
CA GLU A 118 -8.35 -17.02 -4.27
C GLU A 118 -7.96 -17.93 -5.44
N GLU A 119 -7.73 -17.36 -6.63
CA GLU A 119 -7.32 -18.11 -7.81
C GLU A 119 -5.81 -18.21 -7.97
N GLY A 120 -5.04 -17.52 -7.13
CA GLY A 120 -3.58 -17.56 -7.17
C GLY A 120 -2.98 -16.17 -7.26
N ILE A 121 -1.68 -16.13 -7.57
CA ILE A 121 -0.91 -14.90 -7.68
C ILE A 121 -0.58 -14.63 -9.14
N THR A 122 -0.84 -13.42 -9.58
CA THR A 122 -0.46 -12.93 -10.91
C THR A 122 0.52 -11.77 -10.75
N LEU A 123 1.63 -11.82 -11.44
CA LEU A 123 2.58 -10.73 -11.50
C LEU A 123 2.30 -9.89 -12.75
N PHE A 124 2.23 -8.57 -12.58
CA PHE A 124 1.99 -7.69 -13.71
C PHE A 124 3.30 -7.35 -14.41
N GLN A 125 3.26 -7.37 -15.75
CA GLN A 125 4.41 -6.94 -16.53
C GLN A 125 4.47 -5.42 -16.54
N LYS A 126 5.64 -4.90 -16.20
CA LYS A 126 5.87 -3.47 -16.30
C LYS A 126 6.32 -3.13 -17.73
N PRO A 127 5.85 -2.01 -18.29
CA PRO A 127 6.40 -1.55 -19.55
C PRO A 127 7.90 -1.29 -19.39
N SER A 128 8.66 -1.78 -20.32
CA SER A 128 10.11 -1.62 -20.34
C SER A 128 10.51 -0.15 -20.61
#